data_643dadef9d2892e35dbaf08e526b9084
#
_entry.id   643dadef9d2892e35dbaf08e526b9084
#
_cell.length_a   1.000
_cell.length_b   1.000
_cell.length_c   1.000
_cell.angle_alpha   90.00
_cell.angle_beta   90.00
_cell.angle_gamma   90.00
#
_symmetry.space_group_name_H-M   'P 1'
#
loop_
_entity.id
_entity.type
_entity.pdbx_description
1 polymer ?
#
loop_
_entity_poly.entity_id
_entity_poly.type
_entity_poly.pdbx_seq_one_letter_code
_entity_poly.pdbx_strand_id
1 'polypeptide(L)'
;MSDIEPTSLEQRAKDLKIEAQFRHDGVYLTGPDRIELLSDELPDSSFDGESFLLASFGNCRCASDAKAIRQFDAHARVPSGVDQVALGHETLQLILEAPADSPFDRGDVVVITPGHASEPIDPLSFEPQKEGVLAALGYSYRYLGGLRRFNAVPAKAPVFVKAQGFGNLFNKVTPKKDTSLISLAHAEPFACNYGTNKHVFVIGEGGGFKYGVPPRSVLAYLSGTARMAMINLTIVASVPDEELPRVVYVTGSQAKLDQMDEYALVKDLRQRGTKVILIDRKDPAIIEKLTEHGKSDVVWTNYASSETYDQAVSILADGGNLNNYAGAVDPDLLIRMPVGKASEFPSLEEEARGQVDAMHHNLGPNDPKRFRGLARDPRVALIGFEPGSDREKAYLELIPKGSSVFLSSPETLSSDFKPLDEEELITDLFIAGPPDEAKRSYSQLETRLARSAAVNFVDGDLLVPIRSRQAHYVSRHQICGENVPWHMTNTSEPHSDDMVEQASNPVSFDWMVKGVCGLRSVTEMMGEVERDQPFGSFFAFTELPDLPYVEATSSSFRSAAQKASGLVRQSLIEAADELEVNEDTWSRKVEQALYRGYGVPYPLNLA
;
A
#
# COMPACT_ATOMS: atom_id res chain seq x y z
N MET A 1 -23.38 -7.75 37.46
CA MET A 1 -23.13 -7.91 36.02
C MET A 1 -22.66 -9.33 35.86
N SER A 2 -23.36 -10.14 35.06
CA SER A 2 -22.92 -11.52 34.80
C SER A 2 -21.63 -11.45 34.01
N ASP A 3 -20.58 -12.09 34.51
CA ASP A 3 -19.37 -12.35 33.75
C ASP A 3 -19.79 -13.05 32.45
N ILE A 4 -19.65 -12.33 31.32
CA ILE A 4 -19.87 -12.93 30.01
C ILE A 4 -18.69 -13.90 29.83
N GLU A 5 -18.97 -15.20 29.93
CA GLU A 5 -17.97 -16.22 29.69
C GLU A 5 -17.32 -15.97 28.29
N PRO A 6 -15.99 -16.08 28.17
CA PRO A 6 -15.33 -15.91 26.90
C PRO A 6 -15.85 -16.95 25.90
N THR A 7 -16.63 -16.50 24.95
CA THR A 7 -17.13 -17.34 23.86
C THR A 7 -15.97 -17.65 22.93
N SER A 8 -15.80 -18.91 22.56
CA SER A 8 -14.78 -19.27 21.56
C SER A 8 -15.04 -18.53 20.23
N LEU A 9 -14.01 -18.25 19.45
CA LEU A 9 -14.17 -17.62 18.12
C LEU A 9 -15.10 -18.46 17.23
N GLU A 10 -15.08 -19.78 17.37
CA GLU A 10 -15.99 -20.68 16.66
C GLU A 10 -17.46 -20.44 17.05
N GLN A 11 -17.76 -20.28 18.36
CA GLN A 11 -19.12 -19.98 18.81
C GLN A 11 -19.55 -18.60 18.34
N ARG A 12 -18.66 -17.60 18.43
CA ARG A 12 -18.93 -16.26 17.93
C ARG A 12 -19.24 -16.27 16.42
N ALA A 13 -18.49 -17.05 15.63
CA ALA A 13 -18.75 -17.20 14.21
C ALA A 13 -20.12 -17.83 13.92
N LYS A 14 -20.58 -18.80 14.73
CA LYS A 14 -21.93 -19.40 14.61
C LYS A 14 -23.02 -18.36 14.88
N ASP A 15 -22.88 -17.56 15.93
CA ASP A 15 -23.85 -16.54 16.30
C ASP A 15 -23.94 -15.46 15.21
N LEU A 16 -22.80 -14.99 14.73
CA LEU A 16 -22.73 -13.99 13.65
C LEU A 16 -23.21 -14.53 12.30
N LYS A 17 -23.07 -15.83 12.02
CA LYS A 17 -23.66 -16.44 10.81
C LYS A 17 -25.18 -16.30 10.81
N ILE A 18 -25.82 -16.44 11.97
CA ILE A 18 -27.28 -16.23 12.09
C ILE A 18 -27.61 -14.77 11.78
N GLU A 19 -26.85 -13.81 12.36
CA GLU A 19 -27.03 -12.38 12.04
C GLU A 19 -26.86 -12.09 10.54
N ALA A 20 -25.88 -12.71 9.88
CA ALA A 20 -25.59 -12.50 8.47
C ALA A 20 -26.71 -12.95 7.50
N GLN A 21 -27.66 -13.75 7.97
CA GLN A 21 -28.87 -14.11 7.20
C GLN A 21 -29.89 -12.97 7.10
N PHE A 22 -29.70 -11.93 7.88
CA PHE A 22 -30.56 -10.77 7.91
C PHE A 22 -29.90 -9.59 7.18
N ARG A 23 -30.69 -8.56 6.94
CA ARG A 23 -30.23 -7.30 6.39
C ARG A 23 -29.16 -6.67 7.29
N HIS A 24 -28.06 -6.21 6.71
CA HIS A 24 -26.95 -5.59 7.42
C HIS A 24 -26.59 -4.22 6.83
N ASP A 25 -25.87 -3.42 7.61
CA ASP A 25 -25.42 -2.10 7.18
C ASP A 25 -24.01 -2.17 6.58
N GLY A 26 -23.77 -1.33 5.57
CA GLY A 26 -22.46 -1.11 4.96
C GLY A 26 -22.27 0.34 4.52
N VAL A 27 -21.02 0.79 4.45
CA VAL A 27 -20.66 2.13 3.97
C VAL A 27 -20.21 2.04 2.53
N TYR A 28 -20.89 2.80 1.67
CA TYR A 28 -20.68 2.78 0.24
C TYR A 28 -20.37 4.19 -0.28
N LEU A 29 -19.53 4.21 -1.27
CA LEU A 29 -19.32 5.38 -2.12
C LEU A 29 -20.28 5.30 -3.30
N THR A 30 -21.18 6.27 -3.41
CA THR A 30 -22.28 6.30 -4.40
C THR A 30 -22.14 7.44 -5.41
N GLY A 31 -21.02 8.13 -5.41
CA GLY A 31 -20.68 9.22 -6.31
C GLY A 31 -19.52 10.05 -5.77
N PRO A 32 -19.01 11.03 -6.53
CA PRO A 32 -17.97 11.94 -6.06
C PRO A 32 -18.42 12.64 -4.77
N ASP A 33 -17.56 12.61 -3.74
CA ASP A 33 -17.79 13.18 -2.41
C ASP A 33 -19.09 12.69 -1.72
N ARG A 34 -19.58 11.51 -2.13
CA ARG A 34 -20.86 10.99 -1.64
C ARG A 34 -20.72 9.62 -1.02
N ILE A 35 -20.66 9.60 0.32
CA ILE A 35 -20.59 8.39 1.14
C ILE A 35 -21.93 8.17 1.81
N GLU A 36 -22.48 6.97 1.71
CA GLU A 36 -23.78 6.62 2.28
C GLU A 36 -23.69 5.35 3.10
N LEU A 37 -24.41 5.32 4.21
CA LEU A 37 -24.69 4.11 4.96
C LEU A 37 -25.94 3.49 4.35
N LEU A 38 -25.76 2.35 3.72
CA LEU A 38 -26.87 1.62 3.10
C LEU A 38 -27.07 0.29 3.81
N SER A 39 -28.32 -0.12 3.89
CA SER A 39 -28.64 -1.48 4.28
C SER A 39 -28.54 -2.40 3.06
N ASP A 40 -27.87 -3.51 3.23
CA ASP A 40 -27.55 -4.47 2.20
C ASP A 40 -28.01 -5.89 2.58
N GLU A 41 -28.13 -6.76 1.61
CA GLU A 41 -28.49 -8.17 1.79
C GLU A 41 -27.42 -9.03 1.12
N LEU A 42 -27.06 -10.11 1.78
CA LEU A 42 -26.18 -11.10 1.16
C LEU A 42 -27.02 -11.97 0.23
N PRO A 43 -26.47 -12.39 -0.95
CA PRO A 43 -27.12 -13.36 -1.82
C PRO A 43 -27.40 -14.68 -1.10
N ASP A 44 -28.48 -15.37 -1.43
CA ASP A 44 -28.82 -16.70 -0.85
C ASP A 44 -27.70 -17.71 -1.02
N SER A 45 -26.95 -17.64 -2.13
CA SER A 45 -25.76 -18.45 -2.39
C SER A 45 -24.63 -18.26 -1.36
N SER A 46 -24.67 -17.19 -0.57
CA SER A 46 -23.70 -16.94 0.51
C SER A 46 -23.78 -17.98 1.62
N PHE A 47 -24.88 -18.73 1.71
CA PHE A 47 -25.19 -19.67 2.79
C PHE A 47 -25.20 -21.14 2.33
N ASP A 48 -24.78 -21.41 1.09
CA ASP A 48 -24.79 -22.75 0.47
C ASP A 48 -23.58 -23.62 0.86
N GLY A 49 -22.59 -23.04 1.57
CA GLY A 49 -21.37 -23.73 1.97
C GLY A 49 -20.28 -23.74 0.87
N GLU A 50 -20.53 -23.11 -0.27
CA GLU A 50 -19.54 -22.96 -1.35
C GLU A 50 -18.85 -21.58 -1.34
N SER A 51 -19.29 -20.69 -0.44
CA SER A 51 -18.74 -19.36 -0.27
C SER A 51 -18.09 -19.20 1.11
N PHE A 52 -17.06 -18.36 1.17
CA PHE A 52 -16.63 -17.81 2.45
C PHE A 52 -17.64 -16.78 2.91
N LEU A 53 -18.15 -16.93 4.10
CA LEU A 53 -18.93 -15.92 4.78
C LEU A 53 -18.07 -15.28 5.86
N LEU A 54 -17.96 -13.96 5.84
CA LEU A 54 -17.07 -13.18 6.68
C LEU A 54 -17.82 -12.12 7.47
N ALA A 55 -17.41 -11.89 8.72
CA ALA A 55 -17.82 -10.73 9.51
C ALA A 55 -16.63 -9.77 9.67
N SER A 56 -16.83 -8.51 9.35
CA SER A 56 -15.85 -7.46 9.62
C SER A 56 -15.87 -7.07 11.10
N PHE A 57 -14.69 -6.92 11.70
CA PHE A 57 -14.57 -6.30 13.03
C PHE A 57 -14.38 -4.80 12.94
N GLY A 58 -13.85 -4.34 11.83
CA GLY A 58 -13.64 -2.94 11.56
C GLY A 58 -12.57 -2.71 10.49
N ASN A 59 -12.33 -1.44 10.22
CA ASN A 59 -11.43 -1.00 9.16
C ASN A 59 -10.69 0.28 9.55
N CYS A 60 -9.39 0.34 9.26
CA CYS A 60 -8.64 1.59 9.30
C CYS A 60 -8.92 2.43 8.06
N ARG A 61 -9.02 3.75 8.23
CA ARG A 61 -9.13 4.68 7.10
C ARG A 61 -7.79 4.80 6.38
N CYS A 62 -7.79 4.58 5.09
CA CYS A 62 -6.64 4.82 4.21
C CYS A 62 -6.75 6.18 3.48
N ALA A 63 -5.61 6.78 3.13
CA ALA A 63 -5.59 7.98 2.28
C ALA A 63 -6.14 7.70 0.87
N SER A 64 -6.06 6.46 0.39
CA SER A 64 -6.66 6.05 -0.88
C SER A 64 -8.19 6.10 -0.86
N ASP A 65 -8.83 5.92 0.31
CA ASP A 65 -10.28 6.10 0.43
C ASP A 65 -10.67 7.55 0.12
N ALA A 66 -9.92 8.53 0.61
CA ALA A 66 -10.17 9.94 0.30
C ALA A 66 -10.01 10.26 -1.20
N LYS A 67 -9.06 9.60 -1.88
CA LYS A 67 -8.92 9.73 -3.35
C LYS A 67 -10.13 9.15 -4.08
N ALA A 68 -10.56 7.95 -3.69
CA ALA A 68 -11.72 7.31 -4.29
C ALA A 68 -13.00 8.13 -4.06
N ILE A 69 -13.18 8.69 -2.86
CA ILE A 69 -14.32 9.54 -2.52
C ILE A 69 -14.41 10.75 -3.46
N ARG A 70 -13.29 11.42 -3.73
CA ARG A 70 -13.27 12.59 -4.62
C ARG A 70 -13.42 12.25 -6.09
N GLN A 71 -12.89 11.14 -6.54
CA GLN A 71 -12.76 10.80 -7.95
C GLN A 71 -13.85 9.87 -8.45
N PHE A 72 -14.43 9.04 -7.58
CA PHE A 72 -15.40 7.99 -7.88
C PHE A 72 -15.08 7.25 -9.18
N ASP A 73 -15.86 7.44 -10.25
CA ASP A 73 -15.73 6.81 -11.57
C ASP A 73 -14.42 7.15 -12.31
N ALA A 74 -13.80 8.28 -11.98
CA ALA A 74 -12.47 8.62 -12.47
C ALA A 74 -11.33 7.92 -11.71
N HIS A 75 -11.62 7.27 -10.58
CA HIS A 75 -10.62 6.55 -9.81
C HIS A 75 -10.27 5.22 -10.47
N ALA A 76 -8.99 4.97 -10.74
CA ALA A 76 -8.51 3.80 -11.49
C ALA A 76 -8.93 2.42 -10.92
N ARG A 77 -9.34 2.36 -9.64
CA ARG A 77 -9.79 1.13 -8.98
C ARG A 77 -11.30 0.97 -8.92
N VAL A 78 -12.06 2.02 -9.22
CA VAL A 78 -13.51 1.96 -9.29
C VAL A 78 -13.91 1.50 -10.69
N PRO A 79 -14.74 0.47 -10.86
CA PRO A 79 -15.19 0.03 -12.18
C PRO A 79 -16.03 1.09 -12.86
N SER A 80 -15.92 1.21 -14.17
CA SER A 80 -16.78 2.10 -14.95
C SER A 80 -18.23 1.62 -14.91
N GLY A 81 -19.16 2.56 -14.72
CA GLY A 81 -20.60 2.29 -14.82
C GLY A 81 -21.22 1.59 -13.63
N VAL A 82 -20.53 1.52 -12.48
CA VAL A 82 -21.14 1.08 -11.22
C VAL A 82 -21.78 2.24 -10.49
N ASP A 83 -22.92 1.99 -9.85
CA ASP A 83 -23.64 3.00 -9.09
C ASP A 83 -23.11 3.15 -7.66
N GLN A 84 -22.44 2.12 -7.16
CA GLN A 84 -21.88 2.12 -5.82
C GLN A 84 -20.72 1.14 -5.68
N VAL A 85 -19.79 1.45 -4.77
CA VAL A 85 -18.70 0.55 -4.37
C VAL A 85 -18.54 0.54 -2.86
N ALA A 86 -18.16 -0.60 -2.30
CA ALA A 86 -17.85 -0.72 -0.89
C ALA A 86 -16.49 -0.09 -0.58
N LEU A 87 -16.34 0.45 0.62
CA LEU A 87 -15.09 1.01 1.12
C LEU A 87 -14.42 0.08 2.14
N GLY A 88 -13.12 0.32 2.35
CA GLY A 88 -12.32 -0.32 3.39
C GLY A 88 -11.51 -1.53 2.91
N HIS A 89 -10.19 -1.43 3.01
CA HIS A 89 -9.24 -2.49 2.63
C HIS A 89 -8.19 -2.78 3.72
N GLU A 90 -8.13 -1.97 4.76
CA GLU A 90 -7.29 -2.20 5.93
C GLU A 90 -8.15 -2.80 7.05
N THR A 91 -8.51 -4.07 6.91
CA THR A 91 -9.59 -4.69 7.68
C THR A 91 -9.19 -6.02 8.31
N LEU A 92 -9.84 -6.33 9.41
CA LEU A 92 -9.78 -7.61 10.10
C LEU A 92 -11.14 -8.29 10.00
N GLN A 93 -11.15 -9.57 9.60
CA GLN A 93 -12.36 -10.34 9.35
C GLN A 93 -12.36 -11.65 10.15
N LEU A 94 -13.55 -12.10 10.55
CA LEU A 94 -13.79 -13.41 11.13
C LEU A 94 -14.47 -14.30 10.10
N ILE A 95 -13.97 -15.51 9.90
CA ILE A 95 -14.61 -16.50 9.03
C ILE A 95 -15.80 -17.12 9.77
N LEU A 96 -16.99 -16.85 9.28
CA LEU A 96 -18.25 -17.39 9.79
C LEU A 96 -18.55 -18.76 9.17
N GLU A 97 -18.21 -18.93 7.90
CA GLU A 97 -18.30 -20.16 7.14
C GLU A 97 -17.20 -20.21 6.10
N ALA A 98 -16.63 -21.39 5.93
CA ALA A 98 -15.63 -21.69 4.92
C ALA A 98 -16.04 -22.94 4.13
N PRO A 99 -15.77 -23.01 2.81
CA PRO A 99 -15.97 -24.21 2.03
C PRO A 99 -15.18 -25.40 2.58
N ALA A 100 -15.71 -26.61 2.40
CA ALA A 100 -15.15 -27.83 2.99
C ALA A 100 -13.70 -28.11 2.56
N ASP A 101 -13.34 -27.73 1.32
CA ASP A 101 -11.98 -27.92 0.78
C ASP A 101 -11.06 -26.72 1.00
N SER A 102 -11.46 -25.78 1.84
CA SER A 102 -10.71 -24.58 2.17
C SER A 102 -9.58 -24.86 3.18
N PRO A 103 -8.45 -24.15 3.11
CA PRO A 103 -7.43 -24.19 4.14
C PRO A 103 -7.82 -23.40 5.41
N PHE A 104 -9.02 -22.85 5.46
CA PHE A 104 -9.53 -22.03 6.57
C PHE A 104 -10.71 -22.70 7.25
N ASP A 105 -10.81 -22.48 8.55
CA ASP A 105 -11.88 -22.99 9.38
C ASP A 105 -12.80 -21.86 9.87
N ARG A 106 -14.02 -22.21 10.26
CA ARG A 106 -14.90 -21.31 11.00
C ARG A 106 -14.22 -20.85 12.28
N GLY A 107 -14.26 -19.55 12.52
CA GLY A 107 -13.61 -18.94 13.67
C GLY A 107 -12.18 -18.46 13.39
N ASP A 108 -11.64 -18.74 12.24
CA ASP A 108 -10.36 -18.17 11.85
C ASP A 108 -10.48 -16.66 11.67
N VAL A 109 -9.48 -15.95 12.16
CA VAL A 109 -9.33 -14.51 11.94
C VAL A 109 -8.35 -14.29 10.80
N VAL A 110 -8.75 -13.45 9.85
CA VAL A 110 -7.95 -13.17 8.66
C VAL A 110 -7.80 -11.67 8.43
N VAL A 111 -6.64 -11.28 7.95
CA VAL A 111 -6.40 -9.98 7.34
C VAL A 111 -6.51 -10.11 5.83
N ILE A 112 -6.95 -9.05 5.17
CA ILE A 112 -7.29 -9.09 3.75
C ILE A 112 -6.18 -8.41 2.95
N THR A 113 -5.69 -9.08 1.91
CA THR A 113 -4.88 -8.45 0.88
C THR A 113 -5.82 -7.79 -0.12
N PRO A 114 -5.70 -6.48 -0.39
CA PRO A 114 -6.54 -5.81 -1.38
C PRO A 114 -6.17 -6.27 -2.81
N GLY A 115 -6.62 -7.46 -3.17
CA GLY A 115 -6.47 -8.03 -4.51
C GLY A 115 -7.65 -7.66 -5.40
N HIS A 116 -7.42 -7.67 -6.71
CA HIS A 116 -8.46 -7.51 -7.71
C HIS A 116 -8.47 -8.75 -8.62
N ALA A 117 -9.66 -9.22 -8.98
CA ALA A 117 -9.76 -10.19 -10.04
C ALA A 117 -9.20 -9.58 -11.34
N SER A 118 -8.45 -10.35 -12.08
CA SER A 118 -7.97 -9.95 -13.41
C SER A 118 -9.11 -9.91 -14.43
N GLU A 119 -10.18 -10.65 -14.18
CA GLU A 119 -11.36 -10.72 -15.02
C GLU A 119 -12.58 -10.07 -14.35
N PRO A 120 -13.46 -9.47 -15.15
CA PRO A 120 -14.73 -8.96 -14.68
C PRO A 120 -15.64 -10.07 -14.20
N ILE A 121 -16.24 -9.88 -13.04
CA ILE A 121 -17.16 -10.83 -12.42
C ILE A 121 -18.48 -10.11 -12.12
N ASP A 122 -19.58 -10.74 -12.42
CA ASP A 122 -20.90 -10.26 -11.99
C ASP A 122 -20.98 -10.29 -10.46
N PRO A 123 -21.23 -9.18 -9.79
CA PRO A 123 -21.28 -9.11 -8.34
C PRO A 123 -22.44 -9.90 -7.71
N LEU A 124 -23.45 -10.27 -8.49
CA LEU A 124 -24.62 -10.99 -8.00
C LEU A 124 -24.52 -12.51 -8.22
N SER A 125 -23.96 -12.94 -9.36
CA SER A 125 -23.82 -14.37 -9.70
C SER A 125 -22.40 -14.89 -9.51
N PHE A 126 -21.42 -14.01 -9.37
CA PHE A 126 -20.00 -14.29 -9.32
C PHE A 126 -19.44 -15.03 -10.55
N GLU A 127 -20.19 -15.02 -11.64
CA GLU A 127 -19.77 -15.60 -12.91
C GLU A 127 -18.95 -14.61 -13.73
N PRO A 128 -17.95 -15.08 -14.51
CA PRO A 128 -17.20 -14.24 -15.42
C PRO A 128 -18.13 -13.54 -16.43
N GLN A 129 -18.06 -12.22 -16.50
CA GLN A 129 -18.82 -11.46 -17.50
C GLN A 129 -18.03 -11.39 -18.80
N LYS A 130 -18.68 -11.81 -19.91
CA LYS A 130 -18.08 -11.77 -21.24
C LYS A 130 -18.26 -10.42 -21.95
N GLU A 131 -19.25 -9.63 -21.57
CA GLU A 131 -19.53 -8.31 -22.15
C GLU A 131 -20.20 -7.41 -21.11
N GLY A 132 -19.78 -6.17 -21.01
CA GLY A 132 -20.46 -5.14 -20.22
C GLY A 132 -19.71 -4.61 -19.02
N VAL A 133 -20.40 -3.89 -18.17
CA VAL A 133 -19.88 -3.18 -17.00
C VAL A 133 -19.34 -4.15 -15.96
N LEU A 134 -18.17 -3.91 -15.54
CA LEU A 134 -17.27 -4.82 -14.91
C LEU A 134 -17.17 -4.53 -13.42
N ALA A 135 -17.92 -5.23 -12.62
CA ALA A 135 -17.57 -5.33 -11.23
C ALA A 135 -16.48 -6.40 -11.10
N ALA A 136 -15.23 -5.99 -11.12
CA ALA A 136 -14.17 -6.89 -10.72
C ALA A 136 -14.31 -7.21 -9.24
N LEU A 137 -14.29 -8.49 -8.86
CA LEU A 137 -14.28 -8.87 -7.48
C LEU A 137 -12.97 -8.36 -6.86
N GLY A 138 -13.08 -7.58 -5.80
CA GLY A 138 -11.95 -7.00 -5.12
C GLY A 138 -12.37 -6.47 -3.78
N TYR A 139 -11.42 -6.32 -2.87
CA TYR A 139 -11.66 -5.73 -1.57
C TYR A 139 -11.40 -4.23 -1.64
N SER A 140 -12.42 -3.44 -1.30
CA SER A 140 -12.51 -1.99 -1.42
C SER A 140 -12.57 -1.47 -2.87
N TYR A 141 -13.33 -0.44 -3.07
CA TYR A 141 -13.62 0.20 -4.37
C TYR A 141 -14.30 -0.72 -5.37
N ARG A 142 -14.89 -1.79 -4.89
CA ARG A 142 -15.57 -2.85 -5.62
C ARG A 142 -16.81 -3.27 -4.83
N TYR A 143 -17.21 -4.52 -5.01
CA TYR A 143 -18.38 -5.09 -4.33
C TYR A 143 -18.11 -5.37 -2.85
N LEU A 144 -16.90 -5.78 -2.46
CA LEU A 144 -16.53 -6.14 -1.09
C LEU A 144 -15.77 -5.02 -0.40
N GLY A 145 -15.90 -4.93 0.92
CA GLY A 145 -15.16 -3.93 1.70
C GLY A 145 -15.24 -4.16 3.20
N GLY A 146 -14.22 -3.69 3.91
CA GLY A 146 -14.10 -3.79 5.36
C GLY A 146 -15.10 -2.94 6.14
N LEU A 147 -15.71 -1.95 5.50
CA LEU A 147 -16.79 -1.13 6.06
C LEU A 147 -18.19 -1.70 5.77
N ARG A 148 -18.27 -2.97 5.39
CA ARG A 148 -19.51 -3.77 5.41
C ARG A 148 -19.46 -4.71 6.61
N ARG A 149 -20.62 -4.88 7.28
CA ARG A 149 -20.72 -5.78 8.43
C ARG A 149 -20.44 -7.22 8.05
N PHE A 150 -20.96 -7.67 6.90
CA PHE A 150 -20.74 -9.00 6.37
C PHE A 150 -20.34 -8.95 4.90
N ASN A 151 -19.52 -9.92 4.51
CA ASN A 151 -19.08 -10.11 3.13
C ASN A 151 -19.20 -11.59 2.77
N ALA A 152 -19.70 -11.87 1.57
CA ALA A 152 -19.70 -13.22 1.01
C ALA A 152 -18.72 -13.29 -0.16
N VAL A 153 -17.90 -14.32 -0.18
CA VAL A 153 -16.82 -14.47 -1.13
C VAL A 153 -16.85 -15.88 -1.69
N PRO A 154 -17.19 -16.08 -2.97
CA PRO A 154 -17.22 -17.40 -3.58
C PRO A 154 -15.84 -18.05 -3.57
N ALA A 155 -15.76 -19.30 -3.11
CA ALA A 155 -14.50 -20.03 -3.06
C ALA A 155 -13.90 -20.29 -4.47
N LYS A 156 -14.77 -20.37 -5.47
CA LYS A 156 -14.38 -20.59 -6.89
C LYS A 156 -13.98 -19.30 -7.61
N ALA A 157 -14.14 -18.14 -6.96
CA ALA A 157 -13.71 -16.88 -7.58
C ALA A 157 -12.21 -16.93 -7.91
N PRO A 158 -11.80 -16.58 -9.13
CA PRO A 158 -10.39 -16.68 -9.58
C PRO A 158 -9.40 -15.95 -8.68
N VAL A 159 -9.86 -14.98 -7.89
CA VAL A 159 -9.07 -14.19 -6.92
C VAL A 159 -8.61 -15.03 -5.72
N PHE A 160 -9.29 -16.14 -5.43
CA PHE A 160 -9.06 -16.97 -4.24
C PHE A 160 -8.44 -18.31 -4.53
N VAL A 161 -8.67 -18.83 -5.71
CA VAL A 161 -7.97 -20.01 -6.19
C VAL A 161 -6.59 -19.52 -6.57
N LYS A 162 -5.53 -20.11 -5.97
CA LYS A 162 -4.13 -19.95 -6.37
C LYS A 162 -4.00 -19.55 -7.86
N ALA A 163 -4.33 -18.35 -8.19
CA ALA A 163 -3.85 -17.78 -9.41
C ALA A 163 -2.34 -17.85 -9.26
N GLN A 164 -1.69 -18.65 -10.06
CA GLN A 164 -0.24 -18.75 -10.06
C GLN A 164 0.32 -17.33 -10.06
N GLY A 165 0.90 -16.90 -8.94
CA GLY A 165 1.45 -15.57 -8.81
C GLY A 165 0.64 -14.55 -7.99
N PHE A 166 -0.57 -14.86 -7.52
CA PHE A 166 -1.25 -14.07 -6.50
C PHE A 166 -1.26 -14.88 -5.20
N GLY A 167 -0.80 -14.31 -4.12
CA GLY A 167 -0.90 -14.93 -2.83
C GLY A 167 -2.36 -14.98 -2.35
N ASN A 168 -2.54 -15.54 -1.21
CA ASN A 168 -3.85 -15.70 -0.63
C ASN A 168 -4.50 -14.33 -0.37
N LEU A 169 -5.74 -14.15 -0.79
CA LEU A 169 -6.52 -12.99 -0.40
C LEU A 169 -6.66 -12.94 1.13
N PHE A 170 -6.86 -14.09 1.74
CA PHE A 170 -6.98 -14.25 3.18
C PHE A 170 -5.67 -14.74 3.77
N ASN A 171 -5.21 -14.02 4.78
CA ASN A 171 -4.02 -14.37 5.54
C ASN A 171 -4.45 -14.62 6.97
N LYS A 172 -4.40 -15.90 7.39
CA LYS A 172 -4.76 -16.29 8.74
C LYS A 172 -3.80 -15.65 9.72
N VAL A 173 -4.35 -15.04 10.75
CA VAL A 173 -3.59 -14.42 11.83
C VAL A 173 -3.85 -15.13 13.14
N THR A 174 -2.79 -15.25 13.95
CA THR A 174 -2.89 -15.75 15.33
C THR A 174 -2.58 -14.58 16.26
N PRO A 175 -3.61 -13.87 16.75
CA PRO A 175 -3.40 -12.69 17.57
C PRO A 175 -2.67 -13.04 18.87
N LYS A 176 -1.69 -12.25 19.25
CA LYS A 176 -1.07 -12.35 20.57
C LYS A 176 -1.99 -11.75 21.64
N LYS A 177 -1.80 -12.18 22.89
CA LYS A 177 -2.65 -11.80 24.03
C LYS A 177 -2.86 -10.29 24.19
N ASP A 178 -1.88 -9.47 23.84
CA ASP A 178 -1.93 -8.02 24.05
C ASP A 178 -2.16 -7.22 22.76
N THR A 179 -2.39 -7.89 21.63
CA THR A 179 -2.60 -7.22 20.34
C THR A 179 -4.02 -6.67 20.24
N SER A 180 -4.16 -5.40 19.90
CA SER A 180 -5.45 -4.74 19.61
C SER A 180 -5.98 -5.10 18.22
N LEU A 181 -7.29 -4.95 18.00
CA LEU A 181 -7.91 -5.09 16.66
C LEU A 181 -7.30 -4.07 15.67
N ILE A 182 -7.09 -2.85 16.15
CA ILE A 182 -6.54 -1.77 15.31
C ILE A 182 -5.12 -2.09 14.88
N SER A 183 -4.27 -2.59 15.78
CA SER A 183 -2.92 -3.03 15.41
C SER A 183 -2.92 -4.16 14.39
N LEU A 184 -3.84 -5.11 14.49
CA LEU A 184 -3.99 -6.18 13.48
C LEU A 184 -4.49 -5.65 12.14
N ALA A 185 -5.42 -4.70 12.13
CA ALA A 185 -5.89 -4.07 10.91
C ALA A 185 -4.78 -3.28 10.16
N HIS A 186 -3.71 -2.89 10.87
CA HIS A 186 -2.53 -2.30 10.26
C HIS A 186 -1.62 -3.32 9.54
N ALA A 187 -1.94 -4.59 9.53
CA ALA A 187 -1.12 -5.59 8.83
C ALA A 187 -0.99 -5.28 7.32
N GLU A 188 -2.06 -4.77 6.69
CA GLU A 188 -2.01 -4.37 5.27
C GLU A 188 -1.06 -3.18 5.06
N PRO A 189 -1.22 -2.01 5.69
CA PRO A 189 -0.30 -0.90 5.50
C PRO A 189 1.12 -1.19 6.01
N PHE A 190 1.29 -2.07 7.00
CA PHE A 190 2.60 -2.57 7.38
C PHE A 190 3.25 -3.32 6.21
N ALA A 191 2.56 -4.29 5.61
CA ALA A 191 3.09 -5.07 4.52
C ALA A 191 3.46 -4.20 3.31
N CYS A 192 2.65 -3.17 2.99
CA CYS A 192 2.98 -2.17 1.97
C CYS A 192 4.33 -1.49 2.26
N ASN A 193 4.56 -1.06 3.49
CA ASN A 193 5.79 -0.37 3.89
C ASN A 193 6.98 -1.34 4.01
N TYR A 194 6.75 -2.51 4.59
CA TYR A 194 7.80 -3.51 4.78
C TYR A 194 8.30 -4.04 3.45
N GLY A 195 7.39 -4.35 2.53
CA GLY A 195 7.72 -4.72 1.16
C GLY A 195 8.52 -3.62 0.46
N THR A 196 8.10 -2.36 0.59
CA THR A 196 8.84 -1.21 0.06
C THR A 196 10.26 -1.16 0.62
N ASN A 197 10.45 -1.32 1.94
CA ASN A 197 11.78 -1.31 2.54
C ASN A 197 12.66 -2.48 2.09
N LYS A 198 12.08 -3.66 1.89
CA LYS A 198 12.81 -4.84 1.38
C LYS A 198 13.29 -4.67 -0.05
N HIS A 199 12.52 -3.95 -0.86
CA HIS A 199 12.73 -3.90 -2.31
C HIS A 199 13.35 -2.59 -2.82
N VAL A 200 13.51 -1.57 -1.98
CA VAL A 200 14.40 -0.47 -2.34
C VAL A 200 15.81 -1.01 -2.56
N PHE A 201 16.53 -0.43 -3.45
CA PHE A 201 17.91 -0.82 -3.71
C PHE A 201 18.75 0.41 -4.02
N VAL A 202 20.02 0.34 -3.67
CA VAL A 202 21.01 1.39 -3.96
C VAL A 202 22.19 0.76 -4.71
N ILE A 203 22.86 1.56 -5.52
CA ILE A 203 24.09 1.13 -6.19
C ILE A 203 25.22 1.26 -5.17
N GLY A 204 25.84 0.13 -4.82
CA GLY A 204 27.00 0.09 -3.95
C GLY A 204 28.29 0.49 -4.67
N GLU A 205 29.37 0.66 -3.90
CA GLU A 205 30.71 0.82 -4.45
C GLU A 205 31.05 -0.40 -5.34
N GLY A 206 31.53 -0.13 -6.55
CA GLY A 206 31.78 -1.17 -7.54
C GLY A 206 30.61 -1.54 -8.46
N GLY A 207 29.48 -0.78 -8.41
CA GLY A 207 28.36 -0.92 -9.34
C GLY A 207 27.35 -2.02 -8.98
N GLY A 208 27.55 -2.77 -7.91
CA GLY A 208 26.60 -3.80 -7.47
C GLY A 208 25.40 -3.22 -6.75
N PHE A 209 24.24 -3.88 -6.85
CA PHE A 209 23.02 -3.48 -6.16
C PHE A 209 22.98 -4.03 -4.73
N LYS A 210 22.58 -3.17 -3.79
CA LYS A 210 22.29 -3.54 -2.42
C LYS A 210 20.82 -3.33 -2.15
N TYR A 211 20.13 -4.35 -1.73
CA TYR A 211 18.70 -4.32 -1.43
C TYR A 211 18.41 -4.03 0.01
N GLY A 212 17.20 -3.51 0.23
CA GLY A 212 16.77 -3.03 1.52
C GLY A 212 17.35 -1.66 1.83
N VAL A 213 16.90 -1.08 2.93
CA VAL A 213 17.44 0.19 3.43
C VAL A 213 18.89 -0.04 3.88
N PRO A 214 19.87 0.66 3.32
CA PRO A 214 21.26 0.42 3.68
C PRO A 214 21.54 0.80 5.14
N PRO A 215 22.31 0.01 5.88
CA PRO A 215 22.79 0.40 7.19
C PRO A 215 23.54 1.75 7.16
N ARG A 216 23.34 2.58 8.18
CA ARG A 216 23.99 3.89 8.33
C ARG A 216 23.70 4.87 7.18
N SER A 217 22.64 4.63 6.43
CA SER A 217 22.20 5.47 5.32
C SER A 217 21.67 6.83 5.75
N VAL A 218 21.49 7.71 4.76
CA VAL A 218 20.71 8.95 4.88
C VAL A 218 19.37 8.72 4.19
N LEU A 219 18.29 8.92 4.93
CA LEU A 219 16.93 8.73 4.44
C LEU A 219 16.18 10.04 4.40
N ALA A 220 15.27 10.20 3.44
CA ALA A 220 14.36 11.32 3.40
C ALA A 220 12.91 10.88 3.17
N TYR A 221 12.03 11.39 4.00
CA TYR A 221 10.57 11.25 3.88
C TYR A 221 9.97 12.59 3.49
N LEU A 222 9.76 12.81 2.20
CA LEU A 222 9.13 14.03 1.71
C LEU A 222 7.62 13.96 1.93
N SER A 223 7.06 15.01 2.54
CA SER A 223 5.70 15.00 3.09
C SER A 223 5.48 13.83 4.08
N GLY A 224 6.51 13.54 4.88
CA GLY A 224 6.63 12.37 5.74
C GLY A 224 5.83 12.41 7.05
N THR A 225 4.98 13.43 7.25
CA THR A 225 4.06 13.49 8.39
C THR A 225 2.75 12.74 8.16
N ALA A 226 2.65 11.95 7.08
CA ALA A 226 1.52 11.08 6.83
C ALA A 226 1.65 9.75 7.58
N ARG A 227 0.51 9.09 7.86
CA ARG A 227 0.45 7.81 8.56
C ARG A 227 1.40 6.76 7.98
N MET A 228 1.42 6.61 6.65
CA MET A 228 2.25 5.61 5.97
C MET A 228 3.75 5.86 6.18
N ALA A 229 4.19 7.10 6.17
CA ALA A 229 5.58 7.44 6.47
C ALA A 229 5.96 7.08 7.92
N MET A 230 5.04 7.23 8.84
CA MET A 230 5.27 6.86 10.24
C MET A 230 5.32 5.34 10.44
N ILE A 231 4.49 4.59 9.73
CA ILE A 231 4.59 3.13 9.70
C ILE A 231 5.95 2.72 9.15
N ASN A 232 6.39 3.34 8.04
CA ASN A 232 7.71 3.09 7.47
C ASN A 232 8.83 3.41 8.47
N LEU A 233 8.78 4.55 9.12
CA LEU A 233 9.76 4.94 10.12
C LEU A 233 9.78 3.97 11.32
N THR A 234 8.63 3.43 11.71
CA THR A 234 8.53 2.39 12.76
C THR A 234 9.25 1.11 12.33
N ILE A 235 9.10 0.70 11.07
CA ILE A 235 9.81 -0.46 10.52
C ILE A 235 11.32 -0.20 10.52
N VAL A 236 11.74 0.97 10.06
CA VAL A 236 13.16 1.38 10.08
C VAL A 236 13.71 1.40 11.51
N ALA A 237 12.92 1.83 12.49
CA ALA A 237 13.33 1.83 13.89
C ALA A 237 13.39 0.43 14.53
N SER A 238 12.79 -0.59 13.91
CA SER A 238 12.78 -1.95 14.45
C SER A 238 14.07 -2.75 14.20
N VAL A 239 15.00 -2.20 13.41
CA VAL A 239 16.29 -2.85 13.15
C VAL A 239 17.29 -2.66 14.31
N PRO A 240 18.35 -3.49 14.41
CA PRO A 240 19.43 -3.30 15.37
C PRO A 240 20.13 -1.94 15.23
N ASP A 241 20.73 -1.45 16.31
CA ASP A 241 21.34 -0.11 16.35
C ASP A 241 22.44 0.11 15.30
N GLU A 242 23.21 -0.92 15.00
CA GLU A 242 24.24 -0.91 13.96
C GLU A 242 23.69 -0.78 12.54
N GLU A 243 22.44 -1.17 12.33
CA GLU A 243 21.74 -1.10 11.03
C GLU A 243 20.92 0.17 10.89
N LEU A 244 20.71 0.92 11.97
CA LEU A 244 19.95 2.17 11.92
C LEU A 244 20.54 3.17 10.92
N PRO A 245 19.70 3.95 10.22
CA PRO A 245 20.16 5.07 9.42
C PRO A 245 20.86 6.09 10.31
N ARG A 246 21.90 6.73 9.78
CA ARG A 246 22.60 7.80 10.53
C ARG A 246 21.83 9.11 10.55
N VAL A 247 21.01 9.36 9.50
CA VAL A 247 20.18 10.56 9.36
C VAL A 247 18.83 10.18 8.75
N VAL A 248 17.78 10.76 9.30
CA VAL A 248 16.42 10.70 8.74
C VAL A 248 15.89 12.13 8.65
N TYR A 249 15.64 12.58 7.44
CA TYR A 249 14.95 13.82 7.16
C TYR A 249 13.45 13.58 7.01
N VAL A 250 12.64 14.43 7.61
CA VAL A 250 11.18 14.38 7.45
C VAL A 250 10.67 15.78 7.14
N THR A 251 9.96 15.94 6.03
CA THR A 251 9.31 17.22 5.73
C THR A 251 7.80 17.16 5.99
N GLY A 252 7.24 18.28 6.40
CA GLY A 252 5.80 18.39 6.69
C GLY A 252 5.38 19.83 6.98
N SER A 253 4.14 20.03 7.42
CA SER A 253 3.75 21.32 8.00
C SER A 253 4.29 21.46 9.42
N GLN A 254 4.67 22.66 9.84
CA GLN A 254 5.26 22.89 11.16
C GLN A 254 4.42 22.26 12.28
N ALA A 255 3.10 22.47 12.28
CA ALA A 255 2.23 21.94 13.32
C ALA A 255 2.26 20.40 13.42
N LYS A 256 2.44 19.68 12.29
CA LYS A 256 2.57 18.22 12.29
C LYS A 256 3.97 17.77 12.70
N LEU A 257 4.98 18.54 12.35
CA LEU A 257 6.36 18.28 12.78
C LEU A 257 6.51 18.46 14.29
N ASP A 258 5.90 19.49 14.88
CA ASP A 258 5.89 19.72 16.32
C ASP A 258 5.25 18.52 17.07
N GLN A 259 4.13 18.01 16.55
CA GLN A 259 3.52 16.79 17.08
C GLN A 259 4.45 15.58 16.95
N MET A 260 5.09 15.42 15.79
CA MET A 260 6.00 14.30 15.52
C MET A 260 7.23 14.33 16.42
N ASP A 261 7.73 15.50 16.77
CA ASP A 261 8.90 15.69 17.63
C ASP A 261 8.66 15.11 19.05
N GLU A 262 7.42 15.13 19.50
CA GLU A 262 7.02 14.59 20.80
C GLU A 262 6.83 13.06 20.82
N TYR A 263 6.79 12.40 19.67
CA TYR A 263 6.56 10.97 19.62
C TYR A 263 7.72 10.16 20.21
N ALA A 264 7.34 9.13 20.98
CA ALA A 264 8.29 8.19 21.57
C ALA A 264 9.23 7.57 20.53
N LEU A 265 8.72 7.25 19.34
CA LEU A 265 9.48 6.71 18.22
C LEU A 265 10.63 7.64 17.78
N VAL A 266 10.37 8.93 17.65
CA VAL A 266 11.38 9.91 17.24
C VAL A 266 12.42 10.10 18.33
N LYS A 267 11.98 10.12 19.59
CA LYS A 267 12.87 10.21 20.76
C LYS A 267 13.75 8.95 20.87
N ASP A 268 13.20 7.76 20.66
CA ASP A 268 13.94 6.49 20.66
C ASP A 268 15.02 6.48 19.57
N LEU A 269 14.68 6.79 18.34
CA LEU A 269 15.64 6.87 17.24
C LEU A 269 16.81 7.82 17.55
N ARG A 270 16.52 8.98 18.15
CA ARG A 270 17.56 9.94 18.56
C ARG A 270 18.43 9.39 19.67
N GLN A 271 17.85 8.72 20.66
CA GLN A 271 18.60 8.08 21.76
C GLN A 271 19.51 6.97 21.24
N ARG A 272 19.08 6.24 20.23
CA ARG A 272 19.83 5.17 19.57
C ARG A 272 20.84 5.69 18.53
N GLY A 273 20.98 7.01 18.38
CA GLY A 273 22.03 7.65 17.60
C GLY A 273 21.66 8.04 16.16
N THR A 274 20.40 7.91 15.76
CA THR A 274 19.90 8.44 14.49
C THR A 274 19.60 9.93 14.62
N LYS A 275 20.13 10.77 13.72
CA LYS A 275 19.71 12.17 13.63
C LYS A 275 18.36 12.26 12.92
N VAL A 276 17.28 12.50 13.66
CA VAL A 276 15.96 12.80 13.07
C VAL A 276 15.79 14.29 12.95
N ILE A 277 15.72 14.79 11.72
CA ILE A 277 15.67 16.21 11.36
C ILE A 277 14.31 16.50 10.73
N LEU A 278 13.54 17.36 11.39
CA LEU A 278 12.20 17.76 11.00
C LEU A 278 12.27 19.13 10.32
N ILE A 279 11.75 19.25 9.10
CA ILE A 279 11.91 20.44 8.27
C ILE A 279 10.54 20.88 7.74
N ASP A 280 10.15 22.12 8.00
CA ASP A 280 8.94 22.69 7.40
C ASP A 280 9.06 22.66 5.87
N ARG A 281 8.07 22.05 5.22
CA ARG A 281 8.02 21.96 3.74
C ARG A 281 8.00 23.34 3.05
N LYS A 282 7.67 24.41 3.77
CA LYS A 282 7.67 25.80 3.29
C LYS A 282 8.97 26.52 3.56
N ASP A 283 9.96 25.86 4.15
CA ASP A 283 11.24 26.50 4.46
C ASP A 283 11.96 26.87 3.14
N PRO A 284 12.33 28.14 2.94
CA PRO A 284 12.99 28.57 1.71
C PRO A 284 14.39 27.93 1.52
N ALA A 285 15.02 27.45 2.59
CA ALA A 285 16.30 26.75 2.57
C ALA A 285 16.14 25.22 2.64
N ILE A 286 14.99 24.68 2.22
CA ILE A 286 14.64 23.26 2.39
C ILE A 286 15.69 22.32 1.77
N ILE A 287 16.19 22.61 0.57
CA ILE A 287 17.18 21.76 -0.11
C ILE A 287 18.51 21.77 0.63
N GLU A 288 18.97 22.95 1.09
CA GLU A 288 20.18 23.08 1.88
C GLU A 288 20.09 22.25 3.16
N LYS A 289 18.97 22.36 3.89
CA LYS A 289 18.72 21.60 5.13
C LYS A 289 18.62 20.10 4.89
N LEU A 290 17.97 19.66 3.79
CA LEU A 290 17.85 18.26 3.42
C LEU A 290 19.17 17.63 2.96
N THR A 291 20.20 18.40 2.71
CA THR A 291 21.52 17.95 2.28
C THR A 291 22.64 18.29 3.27
N GLU A 292 22.34 18.92 4.40
CA GLU A 292 23.33 19.34 5.42
C GLU A 292 24.23 18.18 5.90
N HIS A 293 23.66 16.98 6.01
CA HIS A 293 24.39 15.77 6.44
C HIS A 293 24.66 14.79 5.29
N GLY A 294 24.62 15.26 4.07
CA GLY A 294 24.80 14.49 2.85
C GLY A 294 23.49 14.26 2.10
N LYS A 295 23.61 13.92 0.83
CA LYS A 295 22.48 13.52 0.00
C LYS A 295 21.88 12.21 0.47
N SER A 296 20.60 11.99 0.18
CA SER A 296 19.85 10.84 0.66
C SER A 296 20.07 9.60 -0.20
N ASP A 297 20.39 8.49 0.44
CA ASP A 297 20.52 7.18 -0.22
C ASP A 297 19.15 6.65 -0.66
N VAL A 298 18.10 6.92 0.13
CA VAL A 298 16.72 6.58 -0.21
C VAL A 298 15.80 7.75 0.11
N VAL A 299 14.94 8.09 -0.83
CA VAL A 299 13.92 9.14 -0.70
C VAL A 299 12.54 8.53 -0.92
N TRP A 300 11.64 8.69 0.04
CA TRP A 300 10.22 8.37 -0.14
C TRP A 300 9.40 9.63 -0.37
N THR A 301 8.64 9.65 -1.48
CA THR A 301 7.66 10.72 -1.73
C THR A 301 6.29 10.27 -1.22
N ASN A 302 5.82 10.88 -0.14
CA ASN A 302 4.53 10.56 0.48
C ASN A 302 3.38 11.45 -0.01
N TYR A 303 3.70 12.38 -0.91
CA TYR A 303 2.75 13.23 -1.60
C TYR A 303 3.26 13.51 -3.01
N ALA A 304 2.46 13.18 -4.02
CA ALA A 304 2.83 13.31 -5.41
C ALA A 304 2.52 14.74 -5.92
N SER A 305 3.54 15.56 -6.06
CA SER A 305 3.51 16.85 -6.74
C SER A 305 4.82 17.10 -7.47
N SER A 306 4.82 17.93 -8.51
CA SER A 306 6.05 18.29 -9.24
C SER A 306 7.11 18.85 -8.28
N GLU A 307 6.70 19.71 -7.35
CA GLU A 307 7.60 20.27 -6.35
C GLU A 307 8.25 19.20 -5.45
N THR A 308 7.47 18.22 -4.98
CA THR A 308 7.98 17.13 -4.15
C THR A 308 9.00 16.28 -4.93
N TYR A 309 8.76 16.05 -6.21
CA TYR A 309 9.70 15.29 -7.04
C TYR A 309 10.95 16.07 -7.38
N ASP A 310 10.85 17.37 -7.68
CA ASP A 310 12.00 18.23 -7.90
C ASP A 310 12.90 18.28 -6.65
N GLN A 311 12.29 18.38 -5.48
CA GLN A 311 13.00 18.26 -4.21
C GLN A 311 13.67 16.89 -4.07
N ALA A 312 12.93 15.80 -4.32
CA ALA A 312 13.45 14.44 -4.19
C ALA A 312 14.68 14.20 -5.07
N VAL A 313 14.61 14.60 -6.33
CA VAL A 313 15.72 14.48 -7.28
C VAL A 313 16.92 15.31 -6.84
N SER A 314 16.70 16.54 -6.35
CA SER A 314 17.78 17.45 -5.94
C SER A 314 18.58 16.92 -4.74
N ILE A 315 17.94 16.15 -3.86
CA ILE A 315 18.56 15.62 -2.64
C ILE A 315 19.04 14.19 -2.74
N LEU A 316 18.72 13.49 -3.83
CA LEU A 316 19.07 12.09 -4.03
C LEU A 316 20.57 11.93 -4.26
N ALA A 317 21.19 10.97 -3.58
CA ALA A 317 22.59 10.63 -3.78
C ALA A 317 22.80 9.90 -5.11
N ASP A 318 24.02 9.93 -5.64
CA ASP A 318 24.40 9.09 -6.76
C ASP A 318 24.22 7.60 -6.39
N GLY A 319 23.53 6.85 -7.25
CA GLY A 319 23.16 5.47 -6.97
C GLY A 319 22.04 5.29 -5.94
N GLY A 320 21.47 6.39 -5.46
CA GLY A 320 20.36 6.37 -4.51
C GLY A 320 19.03 5.93 -5.17
N ASN A 321 18.05 5.67 -4.32
CA ASN A 321 16.72 5.21 -4.72
C ASN A 321 15.65 6.26 -4.40
N LEU A 322 14.85 6.64 -5.39
CA LEU A 322 13.63 7.41 -5.21
C LEU A 322 12.43 6.47 -5.24
N ASN A 323 11.78 6.30 -4.11
CA ASN A 323 10.56 5.53 -4.01
C ASN A 323 9.33 6.44 -4.09
N ASN A 324 8.56 6.28 -5.17
CA ASN A 324 7.29 6.97 -5.34
C ASN A 324 6.19 6.24 -4.59
N TYR A 325 6.06 6.51 -3.29
CA TYR A 325 5.14 5.78 -2.43
C TYR A 325 3.68 6.22 -2.59
N ALA A 326 3.44 7.52 -2.78
CA ALA A 326 2.09 8.08 -2.64
C ALA A 326 1.17 7.91 -3.86
N GLY A 327 1.68 7.58 -5.02
CA GLY A 327 0.94 7.62 -6.26
C GLY A 327 0.38 8.99 -6.63
N ALA A 328 0.47 9.35 -7.89
CA ALA A 328 -0.04 10.61 -8.39
C ALA A 328 -1.58 10.67 -8.29
N VAL A 329 -2.07 11.79 -7.76
CA VAL A 329 -3.50 12.15 -7.85
C VAL A 329 -3.80 12.74 -9.23
N ASP A 330 -2.84 13.49 -9.77
CA ASP A 330 -2.91 14.10 -11.09
C ASP A 330 -2.34 13.13 -12.14
N PRO A 331 -3.17 12.67 -13.10
CA PRO A 331 -2.70 11.77 -14.15
C PRO A 331 -1.69 12.41 -15.11
N ASP A 332 -1.63 13.74 -15.14
CA ASP A 332 -0.72 14.50 -16.01
C ASP A 332 0.56 14.94 -15.28
N LEU A 333 0.72 14.52 -14.03
CA LEU A 333 1.92 14.82 -13.26
C LEU A 333 3.15 14.20 -13.94
N LEU A 334 4.13 15.05 -14.21
CA LEU A 334 5.41 14.67 -14.80
C LEU A 334 6.53 14.74 -13.76
N ILE A 335 7.38 13.73 -13.78
CA ILE A 335 8.65 13.76 -13.05
C ILE A 335 9.76 14.13 -14.03
N ARG A 336 10.61 15.06 -13.62
CA ARG A 336 11.89 15.26 -14.29
C ARG A 336 12.85 14.16 -13.81
N MET A 337 13.20 13.27 -14.70
CA MET A 337 14.20 12.25 -14.43
C MET A 337 15.58 12.78 -14.78
N PRO A 338 16.51 12.85 -13.83
CA PRO A 338 17.90 13.11 -14.15
C PRO A 338 18.47 11.84 -14.76
N VAL A 339 18.49 11.80 -16.06
CA VAL A 339 19.18 10.73 -16.78
C VAL A 339 20.65 11.10 -16.81
N GLY A 340 21.53 10.18 -16.41
CA GLY A 340 22.96 10.36 -16.60
C GLY A 340 23.22 10.61 -18.08
N LYS A 341 23.82 11.75 -18.43
CA LYS A 341 24.16 12.03 -19.82
C LYS A 341 25.18 11.01 -20.28
N ALA A 342 25.04 10.51 -21.50
CA ALA A 342 26.05 9.66 -22.13
C ALA A 342 27.46 10.26 -22.03
N SER A 343 27.55 11.61 -22.05
CA SER A 343 28.80 12.33 -21.86
C SER A 343 29.41 12.27 -20.45
N GLU A 344 28.70 11.74 -19.47
CA GLU A 344 29.19 11.61 -18.08
C GLU A 344 29.87 10.26 -17.83
N PHE A 345 29.73 9.31 -18.74
CA PHE A 345 30.39 8.02 -18.64
C PHE A 345 31.77 8.09 -19.36
N PRO A 346 32.82 7.52 -18.77
CA PRO A 346 34.15 7.51 -19.36
C PRO A 346 34.23 6.76 -20.69
N SER A 347 33.34 5.81 -20.93
CA SER A 347 33.28 5.02 -22.18
C SER A 347 31.87 4.50 -22.44
N LEU A 348 31.59 4.12 -23.71
CA LEU A 348 30.32 3.46 -24.07
C LEU A 348 30.14 2.12 -23.37
N GLU A 349 31.22 1.40 -23.09
CA GLU A 349 31.16 0.13 -22.33
C GLU A 349 30.71 0.37 -20.88
N GLU A 350 31.20 1.41 -20.23
CA GLU A 350 30.81 1.75 -18.88
C GLU A 350 29.37 2.29 -18.82
N GLU A 351 28.96 3.07 -19.84
CA GLU A 351 27.56 3.48 -19.99
C GLU A 351 26.66 2.27 -20.12
N ALA A 352 26.93 1.41 -21.11
CA ALA A 352 26.11 0.22 -21.35
C ALA A 352 26.10 -0.71 -20.14
N ARG A 353 27.24 -0.90 -19.48
CA ARG A 353 27.33 -1.74 -18.28
C ARG A 353 26.48 -1.19 -17.15
N GLY A 354 26.54 0.10 -16.84
CA GLY A 354 25.73 0.72 -15.80
C GLY A 354 24.23 0.59 -16.06
N GLN A 355 23.80 0.71 -17.32
CA GLN A 355 22.39 0.59 -17.71
C GLN A 355 21.91 -0.87 -17.71
N VAL A 356 22.72 -1.80 -18.21
CA VAL A 356 22.36 -3.22 -18.34
C VAL A 356 22.51 -3.97 -17.02
N ASP A 357 23.41 -3.57 -16.13
CA ASP A 357 23.50 -4.16 -14.78
C ASP A 357 22.19 -3.98 -14.00
N ALA A 358 21.51 -2.85 -14.19
CA ALA A 358 20.18 -2.63 -13.66
C ALA A 358 19.15 -3.65 -14.20
N MET A 359 19.22 -3.98 -15.50
CA MET A 359 18.38 -4.99 -16.11
C MET A 359 18.67 -6.39 -15.55
N HIS A 360 19.93 -6.81 -15.51
CA HIS A 360 20.34 -8.10 -14.96
C HIS A 360 19.82 -8.32 -13.56
N HIS A 361 19.74 -7.26 -12.82
CA HIS A 361 19.28 -7.30 -11.46
C HIS A 361 17.76 -7.49 -11.35
N ASN A 362 16.99 -6.81 -12.19
CA ASN A 362 15.54 -7.00 -12.27
C ASN A 362 15.17 -8.38 -12.79
N LEU A 363 16.01 -8.99 -13.61
CA LEU A 363 15.83 -10.30 -14.23
C LEU A 363 16.66 -11.39 -13.55
N GLY A 364 17.45 -11.03 -12.51
CA GLY A 364 18.47 -11.88 -11.94
C GLY A 364 17.94 -13.25 -11.49
N PRO A 365 18.62 -14.33 -11.93
CA PRO A 365 18.22 -15.70 -11.61
C PRO A 365 18.39 -16.04 -10.13
N ASN A 366 19.00 -15.19 -9.34
CA ASN A 366 19.44 -15.50 -7.98
C ASN A 366 18.46 -15.12 -6.87
N ASP A 367 17.36 -14.40 -7.18
CA ASP A 367 16.30 -14.17 -6.22
C ASP A 367 14.90 -14.35 -6.83
N PRO A 368 14.44 -15.59 -6.95
CA PRO A 368 13.12 -15.89 -7.50
C PRO A 368 11.98 -15.32 -6.66
N LYS A 369 12.22 -14.88 -5.42
CA LYS A 369 11.20 -14.27 -4.57
C LYS A 369 10.91 -12.82 -4.92
N ARG A 370 11.87 -12.11 -5.52
CA ARG A 370 11.75 -10.68 -5.80
C ARG A 370 10.89 -10.34 -7.00
N PHE A 371 10.96 -11.16 -8.05
CA PHE A 371 10.31 -10.89 -9.33
C PHE A 371 9.66 -12.14 -9.92
N ARG A 372 8.90 -12.88 -9.13
CA ARG A 372 8.27 -14.14 -9.53
C ARG A 372 7.37 -14.03 -10.77
N GLY A 373 6.91 -12.84 -11.11
CA GLY A 373 6.18 -12.60 -12.36
C GLY A 373 7.08 -12.46 -13.60
N LEU A 374 8.40 -12.32 -13.41
CA LEU A 374 9.39 -12.16 -14.47
C LEU A 374 10.30 -13.40 -14.66
N ALA A 375 9.93 -14.54 -14.11
CA ALA A 375 10.66 -15.81 -14.31
C ALA A 375 10.61 -16.32 -15.76
N ARG A 376 10.46 -15.40 -16.72
CA ARG A 376 10.44 -15.64 -18.18
C ARG A 376 11.69 -15.07 -18.79
N ASP A 377 12.02 -15.56 -19.97
CA ASP A 377 13.14 -15.05 -20.75
C ASP A 377 13.04 -13.54 -20.95
N PRO A 378 14.13 -12.78 -20.72
CA PRO A 378 14.13 -11.33 -20.87
C PRO A 378 13.68 -10.91 -22.26
N ARG A 379 12.82 -9.89 -22.31
CA ARG A 379 12.38 -9.24 -23.54
C ARG A 379 12.80 -7.79 -23.50
N VAL A 380 13.87 -7.52 -24.20
CA VAL A 380 14.58 -6.24 -24.17
C VAL A 380 14.22 -5.44 -25.40
N ALA A 381 13.81 -4.19 -25.21
CA ALA A 381 13.60 -3.26 -26.31
C ALA A 381 14.66 -2.16 -26.28
N LEU A 382 15.36 -1.99 -27.36
CA LEU A 382 16.30 -0.88 -27.62
C LEU A 382 15.66 0.06 -28.64
N ILE A 383 15.29 1.25 -28.22
CA ILE A 383 14.56 2.23 -29.04
C ILE A 383 15.44 3.46 -29.29
N GLY A 384 15.55 3.89 -30.55
CA GLY A 384 16.29 5.07 -30.91
C GLY A 384 17.82 4.86 -30.94
N PHE A 385 18.28 3.62 -30.89
CA PHE A 385 19.69 3.30 -31.15
C PHE A 385 19.95 3.29 -32.66
N GLU A 386 21.05 3.90 -33.11
CA GLU A 386 21.44 3.86 -34.51
C GLU A 386 21.86 2.43 -34.87
N PRO A 387 21.23 1.81 -35.89
CA PRO A 387 21.53 0.43 -36.27
C PRO A 387 22.99 0.21 -36.65
N GLY A 388 23.64 -0.76 -36.03
CA GLY A 388 25.04 -1.09 -36.26
C GLY A 388 26.04 -0.15 -35.61
N SER A 389 25.59 0.83 -34.82
CA SER A 389 26.47 1.72 -34.06
C SER A 389 27.26 0.97 -32.98
N ASP A 390 28.38 1.56 -32.58
CA ASP A 390 29.17 0.97 -31.47
C ASP A 390 28.42 1.01 -30.13
N ARG A 391 27.54 1.97 -29.97
CA ARG A 391 26.65 2.05 -28.78
C ARG A 391 25.65 0.89 -28.76
N GLU A 392 24.95 0.63 -29.87
CA GLU A 392 24.04 -0.53 -29.95
C GLU A 392 24.77 -1.83 -29.66
N LYS A 393 25.96 -2.02 -30.26
CA LYS A 393 26.79 -3.22 -30.05
C LYS A 393 27.17 -3.39 -28.60
N ALA A 394 27.58 -2.30 -27.89
CA ALA A 394 27.94 -2.34 -26.48
C ALA A 394 26.78 -2.83 -25.62
N TYR A 395 25.55 -2.40 -25.89
CA TYR A 395 24.36 -2.88 -25.17
C TYR A 395 24.06 -4.35 -25.50
N LEU A 396 24.08 -4.72 -26.79
CA LEU A 396 23.80 -6.08 -27.25
C LEU A 396 24.79 -7.12 -26.68
N GLU A 397 26.04 -6.76 -26.48
CA GLU A 397 27.07 -7.64 -25.90
C GLU A 397 26.81 -7.95 -24.43
N LEU A 398 26.14 -7.05 -23.71
CA LEU A 398 25.85 -7.18 -22.28
C LEU A 398 24.49 -7.80 -22.00
N ILE A 399 23.57 -7.81 -22.97
CA ILE A 399 22.25 -8.45 -22.81
C ILE A 399 22.43 -9.97 -22.65
N PRO A 400 21.75 -10.60 -21.68
CA PRO A 400 21.88 -12.03 -21.43
C PRO A 400 21.58 -12.86 -22.68
N LYS A 401 22.38 -13.89 -22.92
CA LYS A 401 22.16 -14.85 -24.02
C LYS A 401 20.83 -15.55 -23.81
N GLY A 402 20.01 -15.57 -24.84
CA GLY A 402 18.65 -16.15 -24.79
C GLY A 402 17.54 -15.10 -24.63
N SER A 403 17.90 -13.83 -24.39
CA SER A 403 16.91 -12.75 -24.38
C SER A 403 16.32 -12.51 -25.77
N SER A 404 15.03 -12.22 -25.83
CA SER A 404 14.41 -11.65 -27.02
C SER A 404 14.75 -10.17 -27.10
N VAL A 405 15.36 -9.71 -28.21
CA VAL A 405 15.74 -8.31 -28.37
C VAL A 405 14.95 -7.70 -29.52
N PHE A 406 14.31 -6.57 -29.24
CA PHE A 406 13.58 -5.78 -30.22
C PHE A 406 14.32 -4.48 -30.47
N LEU A 407 14.63 -4.21 -31.74
CA LEU A 407 15.24 -2.97 -32.17
C LEU A 407 14.21 -2.16 -32.96
N SER A 408 14.03 -0.91 -32.62
CA SER A 408 13.10 -0.02 -33.36
C SER A 408 13.56 1.42 -33.27
N SER A 409 13.22 2.19 -34.31
CA SER A 409 13.33 3.64 -34.27
C SER A 409 12.03 4.27 -33.72
N PRO A 410 12.09 5.51 -33.20
CA PRO A 410 10.89 6.22 -32.78
C PRO A 410 9.81 6.34 -33.88
N GLU A 411 10.23 6.37 -35.16
CA GLU A 411 9.34 6.51 -36.31
C GLU A 411 8.66 5.21 -36.69
N THR A 412 9.31 4.06 -36.54
CA THR A 412 8.78 2.75 -36.92
C THR A 412 8.11 2.02 -35.77
N LEU A 413 8.19 2.55 -34.58
CA LEU A 413 7.76 1.91 -33.35
C LEU A 413 6.32 1.39 -33.39
N SER A 414 5.38 2.16 -33.97
CA SER A 414 3.97 1.78 -34.07
C SER A 414 3.73 0.62 -35.06
N SER A 415 4.61 0.44 -36.05
CA SER A 415 4.52 -0.64 -37.04
C SER A 415 5.25 -1.91 -36.59
N ASP A 416 6.33 -1.76 -35.84
CA ASP A 416 7.19 -2.85 -35.43
C ASP A 416 6.60 -3.66 -34.26
N PHE A 417 5.87 -2.96 -33.39
CA PHE A 417 5.15 -3.60 -32.30
C PHE A 417 3.68 -3.89 -32.67
N LYS A 418 3.44 -5.07 -33.20
CA LYS A 418 2.08 -5.59 -33.33
C LYS A 418 1.43 -5.77 -31.94
N PRO A 419 0.08 -5.86 -31.82
CA PRO A 419 -0.56 -6.21 -30.58
C PRO A 419 0.03 -7.53 -30.07
N LEU A 420 0.78 -7.44 -28.98
CA LEU A 420 1.43 -8.58 -28.37
C LEU A 420 0.41 -9.26 -27.44
N ASP A 421 0.41 -10.57 -27.42
CA ASP A 421 -0.26 -11.33 -26.35
C ASP A 421 0.34 -10.95 -24.99
N GLU A 422 -0.40 -11.15 -23.89
CA GLU A 422 0.12 -10.83 -22.53
C GLU A 422 1.48 -11.50 -22.25
N GLU A 423 1.78 -12.56 -22.97
CA GLU A 423 3.06 -13.28 -22.88
C GLU A 423 4.25 -12.56 -23.54
N GLU A 424 4.01 -11.55 -24.34
CA GLU A 424 5.03 -10.85 -25.12
C GLU A 424 5.36 -9.42 -24.62
N LEU A 425 5.01 -9.09 -23.39
CA LEU A 425 5.29 -7.77 -22.80
C LEU A 425 6.78 -7.53 -22.60
N ILE A 426 7.22 -6.31 -22.82
CA ILE A 426 8.62 -5.86 -22.66
C ILE A 426 8.99 -5.89 -21.18
N THR A 427 10.07 -6.56 -20.84
CA THR A 427 10.60 -6.61 -19.47
C THR A 427 11.62 -5.51 -19.20
N ASP A 428 12.35 -5.10 -20.24
CA ASP A 428 13.40 -4.08 -20.16
C ASP A 428 13.38 -3.18 -21.38
N LEU A 429 13.31 -1.89 -21.12
CA LEU A 429 13.19 -0.87 -22.15
C LEU A 429 14.32 0.14 -22.02
N PHE A 430 15.15 0.24 -23.04
CA PHE A 430 16.17 1.27 -23.19
C PHE A 430 15.74 2.23 -24.30
N ILE A 431 15.69 3.52 -23.99
CA ILE A 431 15.31 4.55 -24.94
C ILE A 431 16.45 5.54 -25.08
N ALA A 432 17.02 5.61 -26.28
CA ALA A 432 18.02 6.60 -26.67
C ALA A 432 17.38 7.71 -27.51
N GLY A 433 18.00 8.88 -27.55
CA GLY A 433 17.62 10.00 -28.38
C GLY A 433 17.14 11.24 -27.62
N PRO A 434 16.74 12.28 -28.35
CA PRO A 434 16.31 13.54 -27.75
C PRO A 434 15.10 13.36 -26.83
N PRO A 435 14.96 14.17 -25.74
CA PRO A 435 13.92 14.03 -24.73
C PRO A 435 12.49 13.94 -25.29
N ASP A 436 12.15 14.72 -26.29
CA ASP A 436 10.80 14.72 -26.88
C ASP A 436 10.49 13.44 -27.67
N GLU A 437 11.49 12.85 -28.32
CA GLU A 437 11.36 11.57 -29.03
C GLU A 437 11.28 10.42 -28.03
N ALA A 438 12.13 10.43 -27.03
CA ALA A 438 12.13 9.44 -25.96
C ALA A 438 10.79 9.42 -25.21
N LYS A 439 10.23 10.60 -24.92
CA LYS A 439 8.90 10.74 -24.32
C LYS A 439 7.78 10.15 -25.20
N ARG A 440 7.82 10.43 -26.51
CA ARG A 440 6.84 9.86 -27.45
C ARG A 440 6.95 8.34 -27.52
N SER A 441 8.17 7.83 -27.62
CA SER A 441 8.44 6.39 -27.64
C SER A 441 7.96 5.70 -26.37
N TYR A 442 8.23 6.27 -25.21
CA TYR A 442 7.73 5.76 -23.93
C TYR A 442 6.21 5.70 -23.90
N SER A 443 5.53 6.79 -24.27
CA SER A 443 4.06 6.86 -24.26
C SER A 443 3.40 5.83 -25.19
N GLN A 444 4.05 5.46 -26.28
CA GLN A 444 3.57 4.41 -27.19
C GLN A 444 3.76 3.00 -26.62
N LEU A 445 4.77 2.81 -25.79
CA LEU A 445 5.15 1.50 -25.22
C LEU A 445 4.61 1.25 -23.81
N GLU A 446 4.11 2.27 -23.12
CA GLU A 446 3.69 2.18 -21.72
C GLU A 446 2.72 1.01 -21.47
N THR A 447 1.76 0.81 -22.37
CA THR A 447 0.77 -0.29 -22.27
C THR A 447 1.34 -1.66 -22.62
N ARG A 448 2.58 -1.72 -23.13
CA ARG A 448 3.27 -2.95 -23.55
C ARG A 448 4.37 -3.37 -22.58
N LEU A 449 4.51 -2.66 -21.48
CA LEU A 449 5.48 -2.99 -20.46
C LEU A 449 4.94 -4.10 -19.57
N ALA A 450 5.77 -5.09 -19.30
CA ALA A 450 5.50 -6.09 -18.28
C ALA A 450 5.39 -5.41 -16.91
N ARG A 451 4.67 -6.02 -16.00
CA ARG A 451 4.74 -5.59 -14.61
C ARG A 451 6.18 -5.69 -14.13
N SER A 452 6.63 -4.67 -13.44
CA SER A 452 8.03 -4.58 -12.99
C SER A 452 9.06 -4.39 -14.13
N ALA A 453 8.62 -3.98 -15.30
CA ALA A 453 9.56 -3.65 -16.36
C ALA A 453 10.54 -2.57 -15.92
N ALA A 454 11.82 -2.74 -16.25
CA ALA A 454 12.81 -1.70 -16.10
C ALA A 454 12.75 -0.76 -17.29
N VAL A 455 12.75 0.55 -17.03
CA VAL A 455 12.79 1.57 -18.09
C VAL A 455 14.00 2.45 -17.89
N ASN A 456 14.85 2.48 -18.92
CA ASN A 456 16.08 3.24 -18.93
C ASN A 456 16.03 4.30 -20.04
N PHE A 457 16.15 5.56 -19.67
CA PHE A 457 16.37 6.65 -20.62
C PHE A 457 17.86 6.91 -20.71
N VAL A 458 18.41 6.74 -21.87
CA VAL A 458 19.87 6.69 -22.06
C VAL A 458 20.46 8.08 -22.29
N ASP A 459 19.68 9.02 -22.77
CA ASP A 459 20.11 10.39 -23.08
C ASP A 459 19.23 11.47 -22.45
N GLY A 460 19.84 12.38 -21.73
CA GLY A 460 19.25 13.64 -21.32
C GLY A 460 18.24 13.61 -20.17
N ASP A 461 17.86 14.78 -19.68
CA ASP A 461 16.77 14.95 -18.72
C ASP A 461 15.44 14.69 -19.41
N LEU A 462 14.61 13.86 -18.82
CA LEU A 462 13.31 13.50 -19.37
C LEU A 462 12.17 13.84 -18.41
N LEU A 463 11.08 14.34 -18.95
CA LEU A 463 9.82 14.48 -18.23
C LEU A 463 8.96 13.24 -18.52
N VAL A 464 8.73 12.43 -17.52
CA VAL A 464 7.91 11.22 -17.62
C VAL A 464 6.65 11.33 -16.81
N PRO A 465 5.49 10.89 -17.37
CA PRO A 465 4.27 10.82 -16.58
C PRO A 465 4.38 9.73 -15.52
N ILE A 466 3.97 10.04 -14.31
CA ILE A 466 3.90 9.06 -13.20
C ILE A 466 2.60 8.27 -13.32
N ARG A 467 2.36 7.65 -14.46
CA ARG A 467 1.17 6.82 -14.68
C ARG A 467 1.47 5.34 -14.48
N SER A 468 2.70 4.95 -14.78
CA SER A 468 3.04 3.54 -14.81
C SER A 468 3.29 3.03 -13.41
N ARG A 469 2.33 2.30 -12.90
CA ARG A 469 2.49 1.41 -11.74
C ARG A 469 3.24 0.13 -12.12
N GLN A 470 3.66 0.02 -13.37
CA GLN A 470 4.15 -1.22 -13.97
C GLN A 470 5.65 -1.22 -14.21
N ALA A 471 6.29 -0.05 -14.24
CA ALA A 471 7.70 0.05 -14.58
C ALA A 471 8.54 0.66 -13.46
N HIS A 472 9.75 0.13 -13.29
CA HIS A 472 10.83 0.79 -12.57
C HIS A 472 11.61 1.67 -13.53
N TYR A 473 11.75 2.92 -13.18
CA TYR A 473 12.64 3.80 -13.90
C TYR A 473 14.04 3.63 -13.35
N VAL A 474 14.94 3.23 -14.22
CA VAL A 474 16.33 3.04 -13.87
C VAL A 474 17.14 4.13 -14.54
N SER A 475 17.82 4.92 -13.76
CA SER A 475 18.78 5.91 -14.18
C SER A 475 19.95 5.85 -13.21
N ARG A 476 20.93 6.71 -13.35
CA ARG A 476 21.99 6.88 -12.36
C ARG A 476 21.42 7.12 -10.95
N HIS A 477 20.22 7.72 -10.87
CA HIS A 477 19.42 7.88 -9.66
C HIS A 477 18.17 7.02 -9.81
N GLN A 478 18.16 5.83 -9.40
CA GLN A 478 17.07 4.89 -9.62
C GLN A 478 15.75 5.42 -9.07
N ILE A 479 14.75 5.50 -9.92
CA ILE A 479 13.39 5.89 -9.56
C ILE A 479 12.53 4.65 -9.61
N CYS A 480 12.04 4.22 -8.46
CA CYS A 480 11.08 3.13 -8.38
C CYS A 480 9.67 3.66 -8.61
N GLY A 481 8.87 2.89 -9.31
CA GLY A 481 7.45 3.18 -9.45
C GLY A 481 6.70 3.10 -8.11
N GLU A 482 5.47 3.53 -8.12
CA GLU A 482 4.59 3.59 -6.96
C GLU A 482 4.37 2.22 -6.31
N ASN A 483 4.55 2.10 -4.99
CA ASN A 483 4.27 0.90 -4.19
C ASN A 483 4.68 -0.41 -4.86
N VAL A 484 5.82 -0.32 -5.45
CA VAL A 484 6.35 -1.28 -6.37
C VAL A 484 6.24 -2.72 -5.92
N PRO A 485 6.67 -3.10 -4.72
CA PRO A 485 6.65 -4.50 -4.32
C PRO A 485 5.26 -5.09 -4.26
N TRP A 486 4.30 -4.26 -3.94
CA TRP A 486 2.93 -4.67 -3.74
C TRP A 486 2.14 -4.82 -5.04
N HIS A 487 2.28 -3.84 -5.94
CA HIS A 487 1.59 -3.87 -7.22
C HIS A 487 2.31 -4.72 -8.27
N MET A 488 3.62 -4.82 -8.16
CA MET A 488 4.43 -5.45 -9.18
C MET A 488 4.49 -6.94 -9.05
N THR A 489 4.52 -7.43 -7.86
CA THR A 489 4.69 -8.85 -7.72
C THR A 489 3.41 -9.57 -8.04
N ASN A 490 2.23 -8.96 -8.06
CA ASN A 490 1.00 -9.74 -8.11
C ASN A 490 1.18 -11.13 -7.49
N THR A 491 2.36 -11.32 -6.97
CA THR A 491 2.72 -12.40 -6.12
C THR A 491 2.56 -11.78 -4.77
N SER A 492 1.39 -11.88 -4.27
CA SER A 492 1.11 -11.53 -2.92
C SER A 492 1.87 -12.41 -1.94
N GLU A 493 2.65 -13.39 -2.39
CA GLU A 493 3.41 -14.19 -1.46
C GLU A 493 4.33 -13.35 -0.56
N PRO A 494 5.18 -12.43 -1.05
CA PRO A 494 5.95 -11.57 -0.16
C PRO A 494 5.07 -10.66 0.70
N HIS A 495 4.00 -10.13 0.12
CA HIS A 495 3.06 -9.27 0.84
C HIS A 495 2.23 -10.05 1.85
N SER A 496 1.76 -11.23 1.50
CA SER A 496 1.04 -12.13 2.41
C SER A 496 1.93 -12.61 3.56
N ASP A 497 3.16 -12.98 3.27
CA ASP A 497 4.12 -13.38 4.30
C ASP A 497 4.41 -12.21 5.27
N ASP A 498 4.56 -11.01 4.74
CA ASP A 498 4.78 -9.80 5.55
C ASP A 498 3.55 -9.48 6.42
N MET A 499 2.33 -9.69 5.92
CA MET A 499 1.10 -9.54 6.70
C MET A 499 1.00 -10.61 7.79
N VAL A 500 1.32 -11.86 7.49
CA VAL A 500 1.34 -12.96 8.47
C VAL A 500 2.42 -12.71 9.51
N GLU A 501 3.61 -12.27 9.12
CA GLU A 501 4.67 -11.90 10.04
C GLU A 501 4.23 -10.78 10.99
N GLN A 502 3.63 -9.71 10.48
CA GLN A 502 3.10 -8.63 11.28
C GLN A 502 2.02 -9.12 12.25
N ALA A 503 1.09 -9.95 11.79
CA ALA A 503 0.03 -10.48 12.64
C ALA A 503 0.55 -11.47 13.69
N SER A 504 1.63 -12.20 13.39
CA SER A 504 2.27 -13.16 14.31
C SER A 504 3.23 -12.50 15.30
N ASN A 505 3.86 -11.39 14.91
CA ASN A 505 4.79 -10.61 15.73
C ASN A 505 4.56 -9.10 15.56
N PRO A 506 3.38 -8.60 15.93
CA PRO A 506 2.98 -7.25 15.58
C PRO A 506 3.87 -6.21 16.25
N VAL A 507 4.35 -5.28 15.45
CA VAL A 507 4.75 -3.97 15.92
C VAL A 507 3.47 -3.26 16.33
N SER A 508 3.37 -2.79 17.57
CA SER A 508 2.17 -2.08 18.01
C SER A 508 2.05 -0.73 17.29
N PHE A 509 0.88 -0.50 16.72
CA PHE A 509 0.49 0.79 16.14
C PHE A 509 -0.53 1.54 17.00
N ASP A 510 -0.76 1.08 18.22
CA ASP A 510 -1.74 1.65 19.15
C ASP A 510 -1.47 3.13 19.45
N TRP A 511 -0.20 3.51 19.51
CA TRP A 511 0.24 4.90 19.69
C TRP A 511 -0.18 5.85 18.55
N MET A 512 -0.52 5.30 17.37
CA MET A 512 -0.99 6.07 16.21
C MET A 512 -2.48 6.32 16.21
N VAL A 513 -3.26 5.65 17.05
CA VAL A 513 -4.72 5.79 17.06
C VAL A 513 -5.11 7.19 17.51
N LYS A 514 -5.83 7.91 16.68
CA LYS A 514 -6.27 9.29 16.91
C LYS A 514 -7.78 9.43 17.03
N GLY A 515 -8.52 8.50 16.46
CA GLY A 515 -9.95 8.53 16.56
C GLY A 515 -10.61 7.22 16.19
N VAL A 516 -11.75 6.98 16.74
CA VAL A 516 -12.56 5.80 16.50
C VAL A 516 -14.02 6.16 16.30
N CYS A 517 -14.75 5.31 15.59
CA CYS A 517 -16.19 5.45 15.44
C CYS A 517 -16.85 4.09 15.20
N GLY A 518 -18.16 4.05 15.26
CA GLY A 518 -18.96 2.96 14.72
C GLY A 518 -19.32 3.19 13.25
N LEU A 519 -19.91 2.19 12.64
CA LEU A 519 -20.24 2.20 11.22
C LEU A 519 -21.13 3.39 10.80
N ARG A 520 -22.08 3.78 11.66
CA ARG A 520 -23.01 4.90 11.40
C ARG A 520 -22.38 6.29 11.48
N SER A 521 -21.21 6.40 12.09
CA SER A 521 -20.45 7.66 12.22
C SER A 521 -19.26 7.75 11.27
N VAL A 522 -19.12 6.82 10.33
CA VAL A 522 -18.00 6.82 9.38
C VAL A 522 -17.99 8.08 8.50
N THR A 523 -19.16 8.53 8.05
CA THR A 523 -19.26 9.75 7.24
C THR A 523 -18.79 10.99 8.01
N GLU A 524 -19.16 11.09 9.30
CA GLU A 524 -18.68 12.15 10.19
C GLU A 524 -17.15 12.07 10.35
N MET A 525 -16.63 10.89 10.68
CA MET A 525 -15.19 10.65 10.81
C MET A 525 -14.44 11.05 9.54
N MET A 526 -14.92 10.64 8.35
CA MET A 526 -14.28 10.96 7.09
C MET A 526 -14.27 12.49 6.83
N GLY A 527 -15.35 13.19 7.16
CA GLY A 527 -15.44 14.64 7.04
C GLY A 527 -14.49 15.39 7.97
N GLU A 528 -14.37 14.97 9.23
CA GLU A 528 -13.44 15.54 10.21
C GLU A 528 -11.98 15.32 9.76
N VAL A 529 -11.65 14.10 9.37
CA VAL A 529 -10.31 13.76 8.93
C VAL A 529 -9.93 14.52 7.64
N GLU A 530 -10.85 14.74 6.73
CA GLU A 530 -10.61 15.48 5.51
C GLU A 530 -10.35 16.97 5.77
N ARG A 531 -11.09 17.56 6.73
CA ARG A 531 -10.96 18.97 7.10
C ARG A 531 -9.65 19.26 7.82
N ASP A 532 -9.32 18.47 8.81
CA ASP A 532 -8.21 18.77 9.70
C ASP A 532 -6.94 18.01 9.35
N GLN A 533 -7.04 16.99 8.45
CA GLN A 533 -5.93 16.13 8.05
C GLN A 533 -5.05 15.71 9.24
N PRO A 534 -5.65 15.21 10.34
CA PRO A 534 -4.90 14.95 11.54
C PRO A 534 -3.90 13.83 11.29
N PHE A 535 -2.82 13.89 12.03
CA PHE A 535 -1.80 12.86 12.02
C PHE A 535 -2.31 11.61 12.77
N GLY A 536 -2.19 10.43 12.17
CA GLY A 536 -2.47 9.16 12.83
C GLY A 536 -3.49 8.27 12.13
N SER A 537 -3.96 7.29 12.86
CA SER A 537 -4.90 6.28 12.38
C SER A 537 -6.31 6.52 12.94
N PHE A 538 -7.29 6.25 12.09
CA PHE A 538 -8.71 6.33 12.40
C PHE A 538 -9.32 4.97 12.11
N PHE A 539 -10.12 4.46 13.04
CA PHE A 539 -10.69 3.13 12.93
C PHE A 539 -12.22 3.14 13.12
N ALA A 540 -12.93 2.46 12.24
CA ALA A 540 -14.35 2.25 12.33
C ALA A 540 -14.66 0.82 12.78
N PHE A 541 -15.31 0.66 13.91
CA PHE A 541 -15.82 -0.61 14.43
C PHE A 541 -17.14 -0.96 13.74
N THR A 542 -17.22 -2.10 13.08
CA THR A 542 -18.46 -2.57 12.46
C THR A 542 -19.40 -3.25 13.46
N GLU A 543 -18.86 -3.80 14.54
CA GLU A 543 -19.63 -4.44 15.64
C GLU A 543 -20.22 -3.46 16.66
N LEU A 544 -19.76 -2.22 16.65
CA LEU A 544 -20.22 -1.14 17.52
C LEU A 544 -20.86 -0.02 16.68
N PRO A 545 -21.92 -0.30 15.91
CA PRO A 545 -22.39 0.59 14.85
C PRO A 545 -22.80 1.98 15.34
N ASP A 546 -23.30 2.11 16.57
CA ASP A 546 -23.78 3.37 17.14
C ASP A 546 -22.71 4.16 17.90
N LEU A 547 -21.45 3.69 17.91
CA LEU A 547 -20.37 4.43 18.54
C LEU A 547 -20.16 5.76 17.76
N PRO A 548 -20.29 6.93 18.42
CA PRO A 548 -20.04 8.20 17.74
C PRO A 548 -18.58 8.32 17.35
N TYR A 549 -18.26 9.24 16.44
CA TYR A 549 -16.86 9.60 16.22
C TYR A 549 -16.29 10.28 17.48
N VAL A 550 -15.16 9.76 17.95
CA VAL A 550 -14.48 10.25 19.17
C VAL A 550 -12.98 10.24 18.94
N GLU A 551 -12.31 11.34 19.26
CA GLU A 551 -10.85 11.35 19.36
C GLU A 551 -10.39 10.39 20.47
N ALA A 552 -9.27 9.72 20.27
CA ALA A 552 -8.76 8.68 21.18
C ALA A 552 -8.10 9.28 22.44
N THR A 553 -8.84 10.14 23.17
CA THR A 553 -8.45 10.71 24.45
C THR A 553 -9.53 10.47 25.50
N SER A 554 -9.14 10.31 26.76
CA SER A 554 -10.07 10.11 27.89
C SER A 554 -11.07 11.26 28.00
N SER A 555 -10.62 12.50 27.80
CA SER A 555 -11.48 13.69 27.85
C SER A 555 -12.54 13.72 26.74
N SER A 556 -12.17 13.34 25.51
CA SER A 556 -13.10 13.28 24.37
C SER A 556 -14.13 12.19 24.57
N PHE A 557 -13.73 11.01 25.07
CA PHE A 557 -14.63 9.91 25.40
C PHE A 557 -15.63 10.30 26.50
N ARG A 558 -15.18 10.98 27.57
CA ARG A 558 -16.07 11.48 28.63
C ARG A 558 -17.05 12.52 28.11
N SER A 559 -16.60 13.42 27.23
CA SER A 559 -17.47 14.42 26.59
C SER A 559 -18.55 13.77 25.71
N ALA A 560 -18.17 12.79 24.90
CA ALA A 560 -19.10 12.01 24.09
C ALA A 560 -20.12 11.24 24.96
N ALA A 561 -19.66 10.65 26.07
CA ALA A 561 -20.53 9.93 27.02
C ALA A 561 -21.63 10.81 27.62
N GLN A 562 -21.39 12.11 27.79
CA GLN A 562 -22.42 13.05 28.29
C GLN A 562 -23.59 13.21 27.30
N LYS A 563 -23.34 13.02 26.02
CA LYS A 563 -24.34 13.16 24.94
C LYS A 563 -24.99 11.82 24.58
N ALA A 564 -24.36 10.71 24.96
CA ALA A 564 -24.83 9.37 24.68
C ALA A 564 -25.74 8.82 25.76
N SER A 565 -26.47 7.75 25.46
CA SER A 565 -27.33 7.04 26.38
C SER A 565 -27.13 5.52 26.31
N GLY A 566 -27.69 4.79 27.28
CA GLY A 566 -27.70 3.33 27.29
C GLY A 566 -26.29 2.71 27.23
N LEU A 567 -26.14 1.66 26.43
CA LEU A 567 -24.90 0.90 26.30
C LEU A 567 -23.76 1.72 25.66
N VAL A 568 -24.07 2.60 24.71
CA VAL A 568 -23.08 3.50 24.12
C VAL A 568 -22.43 4.39 25.17
N ARG A 569 -23.24 4.97 26.07
CA ARG A 569 -22.71 5.78 27.18
C ARG A 569 -21.79 4.96 28.08
N GLN A 570 -22.23 3.75 28.45
CA GLN A 570 -21.46 2.85 29.31
C GLN A 570 -20.12 2.50 28.65
N SER A 571 -20.13 2.13 27.36
CA SER A 571 -18.96 1.83 26.55
C SER A 571 -17.94 2.99 26.55
N LEU A 572 -18.41 4.20 26.32
CA LEU A 572 -17.55 5.40 26.30
C LEU A 572 -16.93 5.71 27.68
N ILE A 573 -17.67 5.50 28.77
CA ILE A 573 -17.15 5.71 30.13
C ILE A 573 -16.07 4.69 30.46
N GLU A 574 -16.31 3.41 30.21
CA GLU A 574 -15.36 2.34 30.50
C GLU A 574 -14.07 2.51 29.68
N ALA A 575 -14.18 2.88 28.41
CA ALA A 575 -13.01 3.17 27.58
C ALA A 575 -12.25 4.43 28.02
N ALA A 576 -12.95 5.47 28.48
CA ALA A 576 -12.31 6.67 29.02
C ALA A 576 -11.48 6.37 30.27
N ASP A 577 -11.97 5.48 31.15
CA ASP A 577 -11.26 5.06 32.36
C ASP A 577 -9.96 4.31 32.00
N GLU A 578 -10.00 3.42 31.01
CA GLU A 578 -8.80 2.70 30.53
C GLU A 578 -7.82 3.64 29.81
N LEU A 579 -8.31 4.61 29.01
CA LEU A 579 -7.45 5.62 28.36
C LEU A 579 -6.73 6.48 29.39
N GLU A 580 -7.42 6.91 30.45
CA GLU A 580 -6.82 7.70 31.54
C GLU A 580 -5.70 6.92 32.24
N VAL A 581 -5.91 5.63 32.50
CA VAL A 581 -4.88 4.73 33.07
C VAL A 581 -3.68 4.57 32.15
N ASN A 582 -3.90 4.56 30.83
CA ASN A 582 -2.85 4.40 29.81
C ASN A 582 -2.33 5.74 29.24
N GLU A 583 -2.52 6.86 29.93
CA GLU A 583 -2.06 8.19 29.51
C GLU A 583 -2.50 8.55 28.08
N ASP A 584 -3.77 8.32 27.77
CA ASP A 584 -4.40 8.49 26.45
C ASP A 584 -3.73 7.69 25.32
N THR A 585 -3.04 6.61 25.65
CA THR A 585 -2.52 5.67 24.66
C THR A 585 -3.53 4.53 24.43
N TRP A 586 -3.87 4.31 23.15
CA TRP A 586 -4.75 3.20 22.78
C TRP A 586 -4.17 1.84 23.15
N SER A 587 -5.00 0.88 23.44
CA SER A 587 -4.59 -0.47 23.79
C SER A 587 -5.73 -1.47 23.63
N ARG A 588 -5.40 -2.77 23.61
CA ARG A 588 -6.40 -3.84 23.68
C ARG A 588 -7.34 -3.69 24.87
N LYS A 589 -6.89 -3.19 26.03
CA LYS A 589 -7.75 -2.99 27.19
C LYS A 589 -8.82 -1.95 26.94
N VAL A 590 -8.49 -0.87 26.25
CA VAL A 590 -9.45 0.16 25.82
C VAL A 590 -10.51 -0.45 24.89
N GLU A 591 -10.10 -1.28 23.94
CA GLU A 591 -11.05 -1.98 23.06
C GLU A 591 -11.95 -2.94 23.86
N GLN A 592 -11.38 -3.74 24.75
CA GLN A 592 -12.15 -4.64 25.62
C GLN A 592 -13.16 -3.87 26.48
N ALA A 593 -12.79 -2.69 26.98
CA ALA A 593 -13.71 -1.84 27.74
C ALA A 593 -14.85 -1.31 26.84
N LEU A 594 -14.54 -0.88 25.61
CA LEU A 594 -15.57 -0.50 24.63
C LEU A 594 -16.58 -1.62 24.38
N TYR A 595 -16.09 -2.82 24.08
CA TYR A 595 -16.95 -3.98 23.81
C TYR A 595 -17.75 -4.39 25.04
N ARG A 596 -17.13 -4.44 26.20
CA ARG A 596 -17.81 -4.78 27.48
C ARG A 596 -18.91 -3.79 27.80
N GLY A 597 -18.66 -2.49 27.73
CA GLY A 597 -19.66 -1.46 27.98
C GLY A 597 -20.80 -1.48 26.95
N TYR A 598 -20.52 -1.89 25.72
CA TYR A 598 -21.50 -2.07 24.65
C TYR A 598 -22.34 -3.37 24.84
N GLY A 599 -21.88 -4.28 25.71
CA GLY A 599 -22.55 -5.56 25.96
C GLY A 599 -22.25 -6.62 24.86
N VAL A 600 -21.20 -6.45 24.09
CA VAL A 600 -20.78 -7.38 23.04
C VAL A 600 -19.47 -8.05 23.43
N PRO A 601 -19.30 -9.37 23.24
CA PRO A 601 -18.04 -10.05 23.49
C PRO A 601 -16.90 -9.47 22.65
N TYR A 602 -15.75 -9.26 23.27
CA TYR A 602 -14.58 -8.82 22.52
C TYR A 602 -14.10 -9.92 21.55
N PRO A 603 -13.93 -9.62 20.26
CA PRO A 603 -13.74 -10.65 19.23
C PRO A 603 -12.48 -11.50 19.40
N LEU A 604 -11.42 -10.94 19.95
CA LEU A 604 -10.13 -11.63 20.13
C LEU A 604 -9.94 -12.16 21.56
N ASN A 605 -10.98 -12.46 22.31
CA ASN A 605 -10.83 -13.18 23.56
C ASN A 605 -10.30 -14.57 23.25
N LEU A 606 -8.99 -14.67 23.25
CA LEU A 606 -8.28 -15.93 23.25
C LEU A 606 -8.43 -16.53 24.65
N ALA A 607 -8.99 -17.71 24.70
CA ALA A 607 -9.03 -18.51 25.91
C ALA A 607 -7.62 -18.80 26.42
#